data_7950fe5d8c13dd5a46296168ee1ae838
#
_entry.id   7950fe5d8c13dd5a46296168ee1ae838
#
_cell.length_a   1.000
_cell.length_b   1.000
_cell.length_c   1.000
_cell.angle_alpha   90.00
_cell.angle_beta   90.00
_cell.angle_gamma   90.00
#
_symmetry.space_group_name_H-M   'P 1'
#
loop_
_entity.id
_entity.type
_entity.pdbx_description
1 polymer ?
#
loop_
_entity_poly.entity_id
_entity_poly.type
_entity_poly.pdbx_seq_one_letter_code
_entity_poly.pdbx_strand_id
1 'polypeptide(L)'
;RTLVLSPPHLVYKWRREILKTVPNARVWILNGTDTLAKLLQIRAMREAPAVPEFFVLGRVRMRMGYHWRPAYTVRKQYRTFTDVAGNENIGIDRIFCCPRCGSEIRDDENKAYGLEEVLQTALAKSRRFCTHHTGRGVSRTACGEPLWTLCRKDSKNGAQSSVYERVLKAVTSLPTIGPKTAEKLVTQFGEEMLANLLENNIQAFSNLMDDNGDFVFSDRQATRLDRALSKTEFSLGQGGYQPTEFIKRYLPKNYFGLMVVDEGHEYKNYGTAQGQAMGVLARCVRKVICLTGTLMGGYADDLFYLLWRLYPQAMLDDGFGYNKSGTLGTGAMQFMRQHGVLKDIIRTAGKEYDDGSFQSANAQRTQVRTAKAPGFSPLGIMRYVLPITVFLKLKELG
;
A
#
# COMPACT_ATOMS: atom_id res chain seq x y z
N ARG A 1 21.84 3.53 4.92
CA ARG A 1 20.53 4.15 5.16
C ARG A 1 19.46 3.08 5.31
N THR A 2 18.68 3.18 6.37
CA THR A 2 17.61 2.24 6.69
C THR A 2 16.26 2.96 6.69
N LEU A 3 15.28 2.43 5.99
CA LEU A 3 13.90 2.89 6.03
C LEU A 3 13.13 2.02 7.02
N VAL A 4 12.43 2.62 7.96
CA VAL A 4 11.59 1.92 8.94
C VAL A 4 10.13 2.26 8.67
N LEU A 5 9.30 1.26 8.38
CA LEU A 5 7.86 1.40 8.29
C LEU A 5 7.25 0.96 9.62
N SER A 6 6.52 1.84 10.26
CA SER A 6 6.05 1.61 11.62
C SER A 6 4.57 2.01 11.78
N PRO A 7 3.84 1.37 12.68
CA PRO A 7 2.56 1.89 13.15
C PRO A 7 2.71 3.34 13.64
N PRO A 8 1.69 4.18 13.48
CA PRO A 8 1.79 5.62 13.78
C PRO A 8 2.21 5.93 15.20
N HIS A 9 1.59 5.24 16.15
CA HIS A 9 1.85 5.41 17.58
C HIS A 9 3.26 4.95 18.01
N LEU A 10 3.96 4.20 17.14
CA LEU A 10 5.32 3.70 17.41
C LEU A 10 6.42 4.52 16.74
N VAL A 11 6.10 5.48 15.88
CA VAL A 11 7.11 6.28 15.12
C VAL A 11 8.14 6.92 16.06
N TYR A 12 7.68 7.58 17.10
CA TYR A 12 8.58 8.23 18.07
C TYR A 12 9.26 7.24 19.03
N LYS A 13 8.59 6.10 19.31
CA LYS A 13 9.22 5.00 20.06
C LYS A 13 10.40 4.43 19.27
N TRP A 14 10.22 4.16 17.96
CA TRP A 14 11.30 3.74 17.07
C TRP A 14 12.48 4.72 17.08
N ARG A 15 12.20 6.03 16.98
CA ARG A 15 13.26 7.05 17.08
C ARG A 15 14.02 6.93 18.40
N ARG A 16 13.33 6.84 19.51
CA ARG A 16 13.93 6.75 20.84
C ARG A 16 14.80 5.49 20.99
N GLU A 17 14.26 4.35 20.58
CA GLU A 17 14.98 3.08 20.68
C GLU A 17 16.22 3.05 19.77
N ILE A 18 16.14 3.55 18.55
CA ILE A 18 17.29 3.66 17.65
C ILE A 18 18.38 4.53 18.26
N LEU A 19 18.04 5.71 18.77
CA LEU A 19 19.03 6.63 19.37
C LEU A 19 19.65 6.04 20.63
N LYS A 20 18.93 5.18 21.36
CA LYS A 20 19.41 4.50 22.56
C LYS A 20 20.34 3.33 22.22
N THR A 21 20.07 2.61 21.14
CA THR A 21 20.75 1.33 20.83
C THR A 21 21.83 1.44 19.77
N VAL A 22 21.75 2.43 18.88
CA VAL A 22 22.72 2.59 17.79
C VAL A 22 23.56 3.85 18.02
N PRO A 23 24.84 3.71 18.35
CA PRO A 23 25.72 4.85 18.58
C PRO A 23 25.80 5.78 17.34
N ASN A 24 25.76 7.08 17.59
CA ASN A 24 25.87 8.13 16.57
C ASN A 24 24.80 8.06 15.46
N ALA A 25 23.67 7.37 15.69
CA ALA A 25 22.61 7.27 14.69
C ALA A 25 21.96 8.63 14.43
N ARG A 26 21.70 8.92 13.17
CA ARG A 26 20.84 10.03 12.73
C ARG A 26 19.46 9.49 12.38
N VAL A 27 18.41 10.05 12.99
CA VAL A 27 17.03 9.59 12.77
C VAL A 27 16.16 10.69 12.18
N TRP A 28 15.59 10.40 11.01
CA TRP A 28 14.67 11.25 10.29
C TRP A 28 13.23 10.75 10.50
N ILE A 29 12.34 11.62 10.96
CA ILE A 29 10.91 11.29 11.06
C ILE A 29 10.21 11.82 9.81
N LEU A 30 9.72 10.92 8.97
CA LEU A 30 8.97 11.22 7.75
C LEU A 30 7.45 11.19 8.03
N ASN A 31 7.02 11.92 9.06
CA ASN A 31 5.65 11.88 9.54
C ASN A 31 5.21 13.29 9.96
N GLY A 32 4.90 14.17 9.16
CA GLY A 32 4.52 15.52 9.51
C GLY A 32 4.31 16.40 8.27
N THR A 33 3.94 17.64 8.51
CA THR A 33 3.71 18.64 7.46
C THR A 33 5.00 18.95 6.69
N ASP A 34 6.15 18.83 7.33
CA ASP A 34 7.49 19.07 6.79
C ASP A 34 8.07 17.88 6.00
N THR A 35 7.30 16.82 5.81
CA THR A 35 7.77 15.61 5.13
C THR A 35 8.32 15.89 3.73
N LEU A 36 7.70 16.78 2.95
CA LEU A 36 8.21 17.13 1.62
C LEU A 36 9.57 17.84 1.70
N ALA A 37 9.74 18.78 2.62
CA ALA A 37 11.02 19.46 2.81
C ALA A 37 12.13 18.48 3.18
N LYS A 38 11.86 17.55 4.09
CA LYS A 38 12.78 16.47 4.46
C LYS A 38 13.11 15.56 3.26
N LEU A 39 12.12 15.18 2.45
CA LEU A 39 12.36 14.35 1.26
C LEU A 39 13.21 15.07 0.22
N LEU A 40 13.04 16.37 0.02
CA LEU A 40 13.88 17.17 -0.85
C LEU A 40 15.33 17.25 -0.33
N GLN A 41 15.49 17.43 0.99
CA GLN A 41 16.81 17.40 1.65
C GLN A 41 17.49 16.02 1.48
N ILE A 42 16.75 14.93 1.69
CA ILE A 42 17.23 13.56 1.50
C ILE A 42 17.67 13.34 0.03
N ARG A 43 16.94 13.86 -0.94
CA ARG A 43 17.31 13.78 -2.36
C ARG A 43 18.63 14.50 -2.66
N ALA A 44 18.92 15.57 -1.95
CA ALA A 44 20.17 16.31 -2.11
C ALA A 44 21.39 15.56 -1.51
N MET A 45 21.15 14.66 -0.55
CA MET A 45 22.20 13.87 0.13
C MET A 45 22.66 12.69 -0.73
N ARG A 46 23.55 12.95 -1.68
CA ARG A 46 24.04 11.94 -2.64
C ARG A 46 25.14 11.04 -2.07
N GLU A 47 25.94 11.55 -1.15
CA GLU A 47 27.08 10.83 -0.57
C GLU A 47 26.65 9.72 0.38
N ALA A 48 27.53 8.72 0.53
CA ALA A 48 27.35 7.70 1.55
C ALA A 48 27.33 8.34 2.95
N PRO A 49 26.42 7.93 3.84
CA PRO A 49 26.39 8.52 5.17
C PRO A 49 27.61 8.14 5.98
N ALA A 50 28.20 9.12 6.67
CA ALA A 50 29.31 8.88 7.61
C ALA A 50 28.85 8.18 8.91
N VAL A 51 27.57 8.23 9.21
CA VAL A 51 26.94 7.63 10.41
C VAL A 51 25.71 6.82 10.00
N PRO A 52 25.25 5.87 10.82
CA PRO A 52 24.00 5.17 10.55
C PRO A 52 22.82 6.13 10.44
N GLU A 53 22.10 6.09 9.32
CA GLU A 53 20.93 6.92 9.07
C GLU A 53 19.67 6.08 9.00
N PHE A 54 18.67 6.47 9.79
CA PHE A 54 17.37 5.84 9.86
C PHE A 54 16.27 6.83 9.45
N PHE A 55 15.31 6.36 8.67
CA PHE A 55 14.20 7.13 8.18
C PHE A 55 12.91 6.43 8.61
N VAL A 56 12.23 6.98 9.61
CA VAL A 56 11.02 6.38 10.18
C VAL A 56 9.80 6.98 9.50
N LEU A 57 9.04 6.13 8.83
CA LEU A 57 7.86 6.48 8.07
C LEU A 57 6.63 5.79 8.67
N GLY A 58 5.67 6.57 9.13
CA GLY A 58 4.39 6.05 9.59
C GLY A 58 3.61 5.39 8.45
N ARG A 59 3.04 4.21 8.70
CA ARG A 59 2.34 3.41 7.67
C ARG A 59 1.21 4.15 6.98
N VAL A 60 0.57 5.08 7.65
CA VAL A 60 -0.52 5.87 7.08
C VAL A 60 0.03 6.96 6.16
N ARG A 61 1.18 7.55 6.49
CA ARG A 61 1.82 8.54 5.62
C ARG A 61 2.17 7.97 4.24
N MET A 62 2.51 6.69 4.13
CA MET A 62 2.75 6.09 2.82
C MET A 62 1.47 5.83 2.01
N ARG A 63 0.29 5.76 2.66
CA ARG A 63 -1.01 5.50 1.98
C ARG A 63 -1.94 6.71 1.90
N MET A 64 -1.60 7.80 2.56
CA MET A 64 -2.51 8.92 2.80
C MET A 64 -2.94 9.66 1.55
N GLY A 65 -4.23 10.07 1.55
CA GLY A 65 -4.82 10.85 0.46
C GLY A 65 -4.63 10.19 -0.90
N TYR A 66 -4.41 8.88 -0.92
CA TYR A 66 -4.08 8.20 -2.14
C TYR A 66 -5.30 8.01 -3.04
N HIS A 67 -5.07 8.29 -4.26
CA HIS A 67 -5.79 7.83 -5.42
C HIS A 67 -4.76 7.22 -6.35
N TRP A 68 -5.11 6.38 -7.27
CA TRP A 68 -4.17 5.85 -8.24
C TRP A 68 -4.57 6.29 -9.64
N ARG A 69 -3.56 6.44 -10.47
CA ARG A 69 -3.73 6.71 -11.89
C ARG A 69 -2.79 5.81 -12.70
N PRO A 70 -3.07 5.57 -13.98
CA PRO A 70 -2.15 4.89 -14.86
C PRO A 70 -0.75 5.52 -14.87
N ALA A 71 0.27 4.67 -14.93
CA ALA A 71 1.68 5.08 -15.01
C ALA A 71 2.34 4.40 -16.19
N TYR A 72 2.78 5.19 -17.15
CA TYR A 72 3.50 4.76 -18.34
C TYR A 72 4.41 5.90 -18.82
N THR A 73 5.35 5.56 -19.72
CA THR A 73 6.16 6.54 -20.43
C THR A 73 5.81 6.47 -21.90
N VAL A 74 5.94 7.60 -22.59
CA VAL A 74 5.70 7.68 -24.04
C VAL A 74 7.05 7.79 -24.73
N ARG A 75 7.33 6.86 -25.62
CA ARG A 75 8.47 6.91 -26.53
C ARG A 75 7.96 7.28 -27.93
N LYS A 76 8.60 8.23 -28.57
CA LYS A 76 8.32 8.63 -29.94
C LYS A 76 9.18 7.80 -30.87
N GLN A 77 8.57 7.23 -31.89
CA GLN A 77 9.25 6.55 -32.99
C GLN A 77 8.91 7.27 -34.26
N TYR A 78 9.94 7.64 -35.02
CA TYR A 78 9.76 8.27 -36.30
C TYR A 78 9.64 7.19 -37.37
N ARG A 79 8.64 7.32 -38.26
CA ARG A 79 8.43 6.43 -39.38
C ARG A 79 8.28 7.26 -40.65
N THR A 80 9.08 6.94 -41.66
CA THR A 80 8.88 7.47 -43.00
C THR A 80 7.75 6.71 -43.68
N PHE A 81 6.86 7.42 -44.33
CA PHE A 81 5.81 6.84 -45.16
C PHE A 81 5.64 7.71 -46.41
N THR A 82 5.27 7.06 -47.52
CA THR A 82 4.99 7.75 -48.77
C THR A 82 3.50 8.03 -48.83
N ASP A 83 3.11 9.26 -49.07
CA ASP A 83 1.72 9.66 -49.23
C ASP A 83 1.15 9.20 -50.60
N VAL A 84 -0.14 9.42 -50.79
CA VAL A 84 -0.84 9.04 -52.04
C VAL A 84 -0.33 9.79 -53.26
N ALA A 85 0.34 10.92 -53.06
CA ALA A 85 0.97 11.74 -54.12
C ALA A 85 2.44 11.35 -54.39
N GLY A 86 2.98 10.36 -53.69
CA GLY A 86 4.36 9.89 -53.84
C GLY A 86 5.41 10.65 -53.05
N ASN A 87 5.02 11.57 -52.14
CA ASN A 87 5.97 12.32 -51.33
C ASN A 87 6.32 11.53 -50.06
N GLU A 88 7.62 11.56 -49.71
CA GLU A 88 8.07 11.00 -48.41
C GLU A 88 7.72 11.94 -47.28
N ASN A 89 6.97 11.43 -46.32
CA ASN A 89 6.55 12.12 -45.11
C ASN A 89 7.07 11.41 -43.87
N ILE A 90 7.31 12.15 -42.81
CA ILE A 90 7.72 11.60 -41.49
C ILE A 90 6.52 11.59 -40.54
N GLY A 91 6.07 10.40 -40.20
CA GLY A 91 5.08 10.20 -39.13
C GLY A 91 5.75 9.97 -37.80
N ILE A 92 5.03 10.34 -36.72
CA ILE A 92 5.47 10.10 -35.36
C ILE A 92 4.50 9.13 -34.72
N ASP A 93 4.96 7.90 -34.49
CA ASP A 93 4.23 6.91 -33.72
C ASP A 93 4.55 7.07 -32.22
N ARG A 94 3.54 7.00 -31.39
CA ARG A 94 3.68 7.03 -29.93
C ARG A 94 3.61 5.60 -29.40
N ILE A 95 4.69 5.16 -28.75
CA ILE A 95 4.76 3.85 -28.11
C ILE A 95 4.67 4.04 -26.61
N PHE A 96 3.73 3.35 -25.99
CA PHE A 96 3.50 3.40 -24.54
C PHE A 96 4.29 2.31 -23.84
N CYS A 97 5.16 2.69 -22.94
CA CYS A 97 6.15 1.80 -22.35
C CYS A 97 6.06 1.76 -20.82
N CYS A 98 6.48 0.64 -20.27
CA CYS A 98 6.68 0.49 -18.83
C CYS A 98 7.71 1.52 -18.34
N PRO A 99 7.43 2.25 -17.23
CA PRO A 99 8.32 3.28 -16.71
C PRO A 99 9.70 2.76 -16.28
N ARG A 100 9.79 1.46 -15.96
CA ARG A 100 11.00 0.84 -15.43
C ARG A 100 11.85 0.17 -16.52
N CYS A 101 11.27 -0.77 -17.26
CA CYS A 101 12.03 -1.58 -18.20
C CYS A 101 11.96 -1.06 -19.65
N GLY A 102 11.12 -0.04 -19.92
CA GLY A 102 10.95 0.51 -21.27
C GLY A 102 10.22 -0.40 -22.25
N SER A 103 9.76 -1.58 -21.82
CA SER A 103 9.01 -2.50 -22.69
C SER A 103 7.66 -1.92 -23.02
N GLU A 104 7.23 -2.13 -24.24
CA GLU A 104 5.92 -1.75 -24.74
C GLU A 104 4.80 -2.41 -23.92
N ILE A 105 3.80 -1.62 -23.54
CA ILE A 105 2.62 -2.11 -22.86
C ILE A 105 1.64 -2.64 -23.90
N ARG A 106 1.24 -3.90 -23.72
CA ARG A 106 0.35 -4.59 -24.64
C ARG A 106 -0.93 -5.03 -23.94
N ASP A 107 -1.98 -5.20 -24.72
CA ASP A 107 -3.25 -5.73 -24.24
C ASP A 107 -3.20 -7.26 -24.00
N ASP A 108 -4.33 -7.84 -23.62
CA ASP A 108 -4.44 -9.27 -23.32
C ASP A 108 -4.31 -10.16 -24.56
N GLU A 109 -4.47 -9.58 -25.76
CA GLU A 109 -4.26 -10.22 -27.07
C GLU A 109 -2.82 -10.03 -27.59
N ASN A 110 -1.95 -9.42 -26.78
CA ASN A 110 -0.56 -9.11 -27.13
C ASN A 110 -0.43 -8.02 -28.21
N LYS A 111 -1.44 -7.17 -28.39
CA LYS A 111 -1.45 -6.07 -29.34
C LYS A 111 -1.05 -4.77 -28.65
N ALA A 112 -0.26 -3.95 -29.35
CA ALA A 112 0.14 -2.63 -28.87
C ALA A 112 -1.03 -1.64 -28.84
N TYR A 113 -1.02 -0.75 -27.87
CA TYR A 113 -2.00 0.34 -27.80
C TYR A 113 -1.64 1.45 -28.78
N GLY A 114 -2.51 1.72 -29.75
CA GLY A 114 -2.31 2.80 -30.72
C GLY A 114 -2.69 4.19 -30.21
N LEU A 115 -3.64 4.26 -29.27
CA LEU A 115 -4.16 5.51 -28.74
C LEU A 115 -3.97 5.58 -27.22
N GLU A 116 -3.57 6.74 -26.75
CA GLU A 116 -3.32 7.01 -25.31
C GLU A 116 -4.57 6.86 -24.46
N GLU A 117 -5.71 7.31 -24.96
CA GLU A 117 -6.99 7.23 -24.27
C GLU A 117 -7.46 5.77 -24.04
N VAL A 118 -7.21 4.92 -25.04
CA VAL A 118 -7.52 3.48 -24.96
C VAL A 118 -6.65 2.82 -23.88
N LEU A 119 -5.35 3.11 -23.87
CA LEU A 119 -4.43 2.65 -22.85
C LEU A 119 -4.85 3.13 -21.46
N GLN A 120 -5.11 4.43 -21.31
CA GLN A 120 -5.53 5.01 -20.02
C GLN A 120 -6.80 4.35 -19.52
N THR A 121 -7.78 4.15 -20.38
CA THR A 121 -9.03 3.46 -20.03
C THR A 121 -8.78 2.02 -19.61
N ALA A 122 -7.93 1.29 -20.32
CA ALA A 122 -7.58 -0.10 -19.99
C ALA A 122 -6.84 -0.20 -18.65
N LEU A 123 -5.87 0.66 -18.41
CA LEU A 123 -5.10 0.69 -17.17
C LEU A 123 -5.90 1.27 -15.99
N ALA A 124 -6.92 2.11 -16.24
CA ALA A 124 -7.78 2.65 -15.20
C ALA A 124 -8.76 1.61 -14.62
N LYS A 125 -9.06 0.53 -15.34
CA LYS A 125 -9.96 -0.53 -14.87
C LYS A 125 -9.37 -1.33 -13.71
N SER A 126 -8.05 -1.54 -13.69
CA SER A 126 -7.39 -2.34 -12.65
C SER A 126 -5.94 -1.92 -12.45
N ARG A 127 -5.42 -2.17 -11.25
CA ARG A 127 -4.00 -1.95 -10.93
C ARG A 127 -3.16 -3.07 -11.53
N ARG A 128 -2.63 -2.86 -12.72
CA ARG A 128 -1.83 -3.82 -13.47
C ARG A 128 -0.35 -3.66 -13.17
N PHE A 129 0.41 -4.72 -13.41
CA PHE A 129 1.85 -4.74 -13.29
C PHE A 129 2.47 -5.13 -14.62
N CYS A 130 3.69 -4.65 -14.88
CA CYS A 130 4.42 -5.03 -16.07
C CYS A 130 4.75 -6.53 -16.07
N THR A 131 4.31 -7.22 -17.08
CA THR A 131 4.50 -8.68 -17.24
C THR A 131 5.78 -9.03 -18.00
N HIS A 132 6.50 -8.03 -18.51
CA HIS A 132 7.73 -8.26 -19.26
C HIS A 132 8.82 -8.88 -18.39
N HIS A 133 9.53 -9.83 -18.95
CA HIS A 133 10.66 -10.48 -18.30
C HIS A 133 11.98 -9.88 -18.78
N THR A 134 12.83 -9.51 -17.84
CA THR A 134 14.19 -9.02 -18.09
C THR A 134 15.20 -10.11 -17.78
N GLY A 135 16.32 -10.14 -18.50
CA GLY A 135 17.37 -11.16 -18.34
C GLY A 135 17.28 -12.28 -19.39
N ARG A 136 18.28 -13.17 -19.42
CA ARG A 136 18.39 -14.30 -20.32
C ARG A 136 18.53 -15.61 -19.55
N GLY A 137 17.96 -16.70 -20.09
CA GLY A 137 18.07 -18.04 -19.49
C GLY A 137 17.53 -18.13 -18.08
N VAL A 138 18.27 -18.75 -17.18
CA VAL A 138 17.90 -19.00 -15.78
C VAL A 138 17.77 -17.69 -14.96
N SER A 139 18.38 -16.59 -15.42
CA SER A 139 18.31 -15.28 -14.76
C SER A 139 17.12 -14.45 -15.20
N ARG A 140 16.14 -15.02 -15.88
CA ARG A 140 14.96 -14.30 -16.36
C ARG A 140 14.04 -13.94 -15.20
N THR A 141 13.89 -12.65 -14.95
CA THR A 141 13.03 -12.12 -13.87
C THR A 141 11.91 -11.28 -14.43
N ALA A 142 10.71 -11.38 -13.85
CA ALA A 142 9.60 -10.50 -14.21
C ALA A 142 9.91 -9.07 -13.79
N CYS A 143 9.65 -8.11 -14.67
CA CYS A 143 9.79 -6.69 -14.35
C CYS A 143 8.91 -6.32 -13.15
N GLY A 144 7.63 -6.70 -13.19
CA GLY A 144 6.67 -6.51 -12.12
C GLY A 144 6.50 -5.05 -11.67
N GLU A 145 6.90 -4.08 -12.50
CA GLU A 145 6.69 -2.67 -12.19
C GLU A 145 5.21 -2.34 -12.18
N PRO A 146 4.68 -1.65 -11.16
CA PRO A 146 3.31 -1.15 -11.18
C PRO A 146 3.10 -0.20 -12.36
N LEU A 147 2.11 -0.51 -13.21
CA LEU A 147 1.65 0.38 -14.28
C LEU A 147 0.61 1.39 -13.77
N TRP A 148 0.72 1.75 -12.52
CA TRP A 148 -0.07 2.72 -11.81
C TRP A 148 0.79 3.46 -10.79
N THR A 149 0.34 4.64 -10.41
CA THR A 149 1.02 5.47 -9.43
C THR A 149 0.00 6.01 -8.44
N LEU A 150 0.40 6.09 -7.18
CA LEU A 150 -0.40 6.73 -6.16
C LEU A 150 -0.39 8.23 -6.39
N CYS A 151 -1.53 8.84 -6.34
CA CYS A 151 -1.68 10.28 -6.42
C CYS A 151 -2.67 10.74 -5.34
N ARG A 152 -2.62 12.01 -5.02
CA ARG A 152 -3.60 12.59 -4.11
C ARG A 152 -4.99 12.48 -4.73
N LYS A 153 -6.00 12.21 -3.90
CA LYS A 153 -7.39 12.26 -4.33
C LYS A 153 -7.75 13.74 -4.53
N ASP A 154 -7.80 14.15 -5.78
CA ASP A 154 -8.33 15.46 -6.11
C ASP A 154 -9.82 15.47 -5.78
N SER A 155 -10.33 16.59 -5.27
CA SER A 155 -11.76 16.73 -5.07
C SER A 155 -12.46 16.59 -6.42
N LYS A 156 -13.68 16.05 -6.41
CA LYS A 156 -14.46 15.73 -7.63
C LYS A 156 -14.61 16.92 -8.61
N ASN A 157 -14.28 18.14 -8.19
CA ASN A 157 -14.45 19.37 -8.97
C ASN A 157 -13.12 20.10 -9.26
N GLY A 158 -11.96 19.44 -9.13
CA GLY A 158 -10.66 20.11 -9.41
C GLY A 158 -10.26 21.20 -8.41
N ALA A 159 -11.13 21.62 -7.51
CA ALA A 159 -10.80 22.54 -6.44
C ALA A 159 -10.15 21.75 -5.29
N GLN A 160 -8.93 22.13 -4.92
CA GLN A 160 -8.31 21.62 -3.70
C GLN A 160 -9.12 22.11 -2.52
N SER A 161 -9.66 21.16 -1.70
CA SER A 161 -10.28 21.54 -0.44
C SER A 161 -9.25 22.30 0.42
N SER A 162 -9.66 23.43 1.00
CA SER A 162 -8.81 24.22 1.87
C SER A 162 -8.34 23.38 3.07
N VAL A 163 -7.24 23.79 3.72
CA VAL A 163 -6.81 23.17 4.99
C VAL A 163 -7.95 23.23 6.00
N TYR A 164 -8.61 24.37 6.06
CA TYR A 164 -9.78 24.58 6.91
C TYR A 164 -10.87 23.51 6.72
N GLU A 165 -11.32 23.28 5.48
CA GLU A 165 -12.36 22.28 5.20
C GLU A 165 -11.94 20.85 5.57
N ARG A 166 -10.66 20.52 5.35
CA ARG A 166 -10.13 19.21 5.71
C ARG A 166 -10.06 19.00 7.22
N VAL A 167 -9.60 20.02 7.95
CA VAL A 167 -9.52 20.00 9.41
C VAL A 167 -10.92 19.94 10.00
N LEU A 168 -11.83 20.79 9.52
CA LEU A 168 -13.22 20.81 9.96
C LEU A 168 -13.88 19.45 9.79
N LYS A 169 -13.73 18.83 8.62
CA LYS A 169 -14.25 17.49 8.34
C LYS A 169 -13.62 16.42 9.23
N ALA A 170 -12.32 16.50 9.46
CA ALA A 170 -11.61 15.56 10.32
C ALA A 170 -12.08 15.66 11.77
N VAL A 171 -12.15 16.87 12.32
CA VAL A 171 -12.60 17.15 13.69
C VAL A 171 -14.06 16.72 13.87
N THR A 172 -14.92 17.03 12.89
CA THR A 172 -16.35 16.59 12.92
C THR A 172 -16.50 15.06 12.88
N SER A 173 -15.55 14.34 12.30
CA SER A 173 -15.59 12.87 12.25
C SER A 173 -15.21 12.18 13.57
N LEU A 174 -14.69 12.95 14.52
CA LEU A 174 -14.29 12.42 15.83
C LEU A 174 -15.52 12.20 16.74
N PRO A 175 -15.51 11.14 17.54
CA PRO A 175 -16.59 10.89 18.48
C PRO A 175 -16.69 12.04 19.48
N THR A 176 -17.88 12.38 19.88
CA THR A 176 -18.21 13.46 20.85
C THR A 176 -18.05 14.90 20.32
N ILE A 177 -17.62 15.09 19.09
CA ILE A 177 -17.48 16.42 18.50
C ILE A 177 -18.52 16.58 17.36
N GLY A 178 -19.50 17.42 17.60
CA GLY A 178 -20.49 17.79 16.57
C GLY A 178 -19.99 18.92 15.66
N PRO A 179 -20.70 19.20 14.54
CA PRO A 179 -20.29 20.23 13.57
C PRO A 179 -20.06 21.60 14.20
N LYS A 180 -20.96 22.06 15.07
CA LYS A 180 -20.85 23.37 15.75
C LYS A 180 -19.62 23.44 16.66
N THR A 181 -19.34 22.34 17.38
CA THR A 181 -18.14 22.23 18.24
C THR A 181 -16.87 22.21 17.41
N ALA A 182 -16.89 21.52 16.27
CA ALA A 182 -15.75 21.48 15.34
C ALA A 182 -15.44 22.86 14.76
N GLU A 183 -16.46 23.61 14.33
CA GLU A 183 -16.29 25.00 13.85
C GLU A 183 -15.72 25.89 14.94
N LYS A 184 -16.24 25.81 16.17
CA LYS A 184 -15.72 26.57 17.30
C LYS A 184 -14.25 26.26 17.57
N LEU A 185 -13.87 24.98 17.56
CA LEU A 185 -12.48 24.56 17.74
C LEU A 185 -11.56 25.09 16.64
N VAL A 186 -11.98 25.00 15.37
CA VAL A 186 -11.16 25.49 14.25
C VAL A 186 -11.04 27.01 14.29
N THR A 187 -12.07 27.73 14.71
CA THR A 187 -12.04 29.20 14.85
C THR A 187 -11.14 29.61 16.01
N GLN A 188 -11.18 28.92 17.15
CA GLN A 188 -10.43 29.25 18.34
C GLN A 188 -8.94 28.90 18.22
N PHE A 189 -8.59 27.74 17.71
CA PHE A 189 -7.23 27.23 17.69
C PHE A 189 -6.53 27.37 16.33
N GLY A 190 -7.27 27.66 15.28
CA GLY A 190 -6.77 27.74 13.90
C GLY A 190 -6.56 26.37 13.24
N GLU A 191 -6.73 26.35 11.91
CA GLU A 191 -6.62 25.12 11.13
C GLU A 191 -5.22 24.51 11.12
N GLU A 192 -4.17 25.33 11.11
CA GLU A 192 -2.79 24.84 11.06
C GLU A 192 -2.37 24.16 12.37
N MET A 193 -2.73 24.75 13.50
CA MET A 193 -2.46 24.19 14.82
C MET A 193 -3.19 22.86 15.00
N LEU A 194 -4.50 22.82 14.73
CA LEU A 194 -5.28 21.60 14.84
C LEU A 194 -4.83 20.51 13.86
N ALA A 195 -4.47 20.87 12.63
CA ALA A 195 -3.89 19.95 11.67
C ALA A 195 -2.61 19.31 12.23
N ASN A 196 -1.72 20.12 12.79
CA ASN A 196 -0.48 19.65 13.37
C ASN A 196 -0.71 18.72 14.57
N LEU A 197 -1.63 19.05 15.46
CA LEU A 197 -1.96 18.22 16.62
C LEU A 197 -2.54 16.88 16.20
N LEU A 198 -3.52 16.86 15.29
CA LEU A 198 -4.15 15.65 14.78
C LEU A 198 -3.18 14.78 13.99
N GLU A 199 -2.22 15.37 13.30
CA GLU A 199 -1.23 14.63 12.52
C GLU A 199 -0.06 14.10 13.35
N ASN A 200 0.39 14.82 14.35
CA ASN A 200 1.66 14.57 15.01
C ASN A 200 1.55 14.32 16.52
N ASN A 201 0.55 14.84 17.19
CA ASN A 201 0.43 14.77 18.64
C ASN A 201 -1.01 14.64 19.12
N ILE A 202 -1.53 13.43 18.97
CA ILE A 202 -2.92 13.08 19.33
C ILE A 202 -3.23 13.36 20.79
N GLN A 203 -2.29 13.08 21.70
CA GLN A 203 -2.48 13.33 23.13
C GLN A 203 -2.60 14.81 23.45
N ALA A 204 -1.89 15.67 22.73
CA ALA A 204 -2.03 17.11 22.90
C ALA A 204 -3.38 17.61 22.37
N PHE A 205 -3.97 16.94 21.36
CA PHE A 205 -5.32 17.28 20.92
C PHE A 205 -6.39 16.95 21.95
N SER A 206 -6.31 15.77 22.60
CA SER A 206 -7.28 15.40 23.66
C SER A 206 -7.14 16.23 24.94
N ASN A 207 -5.98 16.83 25.15
CA ASN A 207 -5.65 17.70 26.29
C ASN A 207 -5.61 19.19 25.92
N LEU A 208 -6.33 19.60 24.89
CA LEU A 208 -6.43 21.02 24.53
C LEU A 208 -6.99 21.84 25.70
N MET A 209 -6.35 22.98 25.94
CA MET A 209 -6.78 23.98 26.93
C MET A 209 -7.25 25.24 26.20
N ASP A 210 -8.26 25.88 26.75
CA ASP A 210 -8.73 27.16 26.27
C ASP A 210 -7.84 28.33 26.81
N ASP A 211 -8.19 29.55 26.45
CA ASP A 211 -7.44 30.75 26.84
C ASP A 211 -7.45 31.00 28.35
N ASN A 212 -8.36 30.37 29.10
CA ASN A 212 -8.47 30.46 30.57
C ASN A 212 -7.64 29.37 31.26
N GLY A 213 -7.07 28.43 30.49
CA GLY A 213 -6.32 27.27 31.02
C GLY A 213 -7.21 26.10 31.41
N ASP A 214 -8.48 26.11 31.06
CA ASP A 214 -9.40 25.01 31.30
C ASP A 214 -9.36 24.00 30.16
N PHE A 215 -9.51 22.70 30.49
CA PHE A 215 -9.56 21.66 29.47
C PHE A 215 -10.82 21.79 28.61
N VAL A 216 -10.64 21.81 27.30
CA VAL A 216 -11.73 21.87 26.30
C VAL A 216 -12.61 20.61 26.33
N PHE A 217 -12.03 19.50 26.66
CA PHE A 217 -12.71 18.19 26.74
C PHE A 217 -12.74 17.66 28.17
N SER A 218 -13.89 17.18 28.61
CA SER A 218 -13.98 16.47 29.87
C SER A 218 -13.19 15.15 29.83
N ASP A 219 -12.81 14.58 30.98
CA ASP A 219 -12.05 13.32 31.06
C ASP A 219 -12.68 12.17 30.27
N ARG A 220 -14.01 12.09 30.28
CA ARG A 220 -14.75 11.09 29.51
C ARG A 220 -14.64 11.30 28.00
N GLN A 221 -14.66 12.56 27.57
CA GLN A 221 -14.49 12.91 26.16
C GLN A 221 -13.03 12.69 25.71
N ALA A 222 -12.06 13.13 26.51
CA ALA A 222 -10.64 12.90 26.25
C ALA A 222 -10.31 11.41 26.10
N THR A 223 -10.80 10.56 27.00
CA THR A 223 -10.62 9.10 26.92
C THR A 223 -11.23 8.51 25.64
N ARG A 224 -12.41 8.97 25.22
CA ARG A 224 -13.05 8.52 23.97
C ARG A 224 -12.30 9.00 22.74
N LEU A 225 -11.82 10.23 22.76
CA LEU A 225 -11.01 10.83 21.70
C LEU A 225 -9.69 10.07 21.56
N ASP A 226 -8.98 9.79 22.63
CA ASP A 226 -7.73 9.02 22.61
C ASP A 226 -7.90 7.63 21.98
N ARG A 227 -8.98 6.93 22.34
CA ARG A 227 -9.30 5.63 21.74
C ARG A 227 -9.63 5.71 20.24
N ALA A 228 -10.29 6.76 19.80
CA ALA A 228 -10.62 6.96 18.39
C ALA A 228 -9.38 7.38 17.62
N LEU A 229 -8.64 8.34 18.13
CA LEU A 229 -7.45 8.90 17.53
C LEU A 229 -6.31 7.89 17.45
N SER A 230 -6.18 6.97 18.41
CA SER A 230 -5.19 5.88 18.36
C SER A 230 -5.41 4.93 17.17
N LYS A 231 -6.63 4.89 16.61
CA LYS A 231 -7.01 4.05 15.47
C LYS A 231 -7.10 4.82 14.15
N THR A 232 -7.08 6.15 14.23
CA THR A 232 -7.30 7.03 13.07
C THR A 232 -6.06 7.89 12.87
N GLU A 233 -5.71 8.14 11.62
CA GLU A 233 -4.64 9.07 11.27
C GLU A 233 -5.13 10.08 10.25
N PHE A 234 -4.67 11.30 10.41
CA PHE A 234 -5.06 12.43 9.58
C PHE A 234 -3.88 12.95 8.73
N SER A 235 -4.18 13.43 7.56
CA SER A 235 -3.27 14.17 6.69
C SER A 235 -3.97 15.44 6.21
N LEU A 236 -3.82 16.47 6.96
CA LEU A 236 -4.59 17.70 6.85
C LEU A 236 -3.77 18.84 6.28
N GLY A 237 -2.45 18.79 6.43
CA GLY A 237 -1.53 19.85 6.02
C GLY A 237 -1.53 20.13 4.51
N GLN A 238 -1.06 21.31 4.16
CA GLN A 238 -0.83 21.70 2.77
C GLN A 238 0.25 20.78 2.16
N GLY A 239 -0.03 20.24 0.98
CA GLY A 239 0.95 19.48 0.24
C GLY A 239 1.16 18.07 0.72
N GLY A 240 0.11 17.38 1.23
CA GLY A 240 0.14 15.93 1.53
C GLY A 240 0.85 15.13 0.46
N TYR A 241 2.18 15.29 0.41
CA TYR A 241 3.03 14.61 -0.55
C TYR A 241 3.16 13.16 -0.13
N GLN A 242 3.05 12.26 -1.09
CA GLN A 242 3.15 10.83 -0.79
C GLN A 242 4.62 10.41 -0.75
N PRO A 243 5.18 10.10 0.43
CA PRO A 243 6.58 9.70 0.55
C PRO A 243 6.93 8.49 -0.33
N THR A 244 6.01 7.54 -0.45
CA THR A 244 6.19 6.34 -1.29
C THR A 244 6.47 6.69 -2.75
N GLU A 245 5.69 7.59 -3.34
CA GLU A 245 5.89 7.99 -4.74
C GLU A 245 7.14 8.85 -4.90
N PHE A 246 7.47 9.68 -3.93
CA PHE A 246 8.71 10.44 -3.94
C PHE A 246 9.93 9.52 -3.92
N ILE A 247 9.96 8.57 -3.00
CA ILE A 247 11.05 7.60 -2.88
C ILE A 247 11.20 6.81 -4.19
N LYS A 248 10.08 6.32 -4.74
CA LYS A 248 10.08 5.56 -5.99
C LYS A 248 10.63 6.36 -7.18
N ARG A 249 10.26 7.63 -7.33
CA ARG A 249 10.53 8.43 -8.53
C ARG A 249 11.81 9.24 -8.48
N TYR A 250 12.13 9.76 -7.30
CA TYR A 250 13.15 10.80 -7.17
C TYR A 250 14.39 10.37 -6.40
N LEU A 251 14.33 9.25 -5.69
CA LEU A 251 15.54 8.67 -5.08
C LEU A 251 16.13 7.58 -5.99
N PRO A 252 17.45 7.42 -6.01
CA PRO A 252 18.09 6.31 -6.71
C PRO A 252 17.60 4.96 -6.18
N LYS A 253 17.52 3.97 -7.04
CA LYS A 253 17.23 2.59 -6.60
C LYS A 253 18.28 2.16 -5.57
N ASN A 254 17.82 1.49 -4.52
CA ASN A 254 18.67 1.07 -3.38
C ASN A 254 19.30 2.23 -2.58
N TYR A 255 18.74 3.43 -2.67
CA TYR A 255 19.11 4.55 -1.78
C TYR A 255 19.04 4.15 -0.31
N PHE A 256 18.02 3.40 0.05
CA PHE A 256 17.94 2.66 1.31
C PHE A 256 18.47 1.24 1.08
N GLY A 257 19.53 0.88 1.80
CA GLY A 257 20.08 -0.48 1.75
C GLY A 257 19.19 -1.51 2.44
N LEU A 258 18.44 -1.06 3.43
CA LEU A 258 17.54 -1.89 4.24
C LEU A 258 16.19 -1.19 4.45
N MET A 259 15.13 -1.97 4.42
CA MET A 259 13.82 -1.57 4.92
C MET A 259 13.39 -2.52 6.04
N VAL A 260 13.01 -1.97 7.17
CA VAL A 260 12.41 -2.68 8.30
C VAL A 260 10.92 -2.40 8.30
N VAL A 261 10.11 -3.44 8.29
CA VAL A 261 8.65 -3.35 8.31
C VAL A 261 8.15 -3.87 9.65
N ASP A 262 7.66 -2.99 10.47
CA ASP A 262 7.09 -3.32 11.76
C ASP A 262 5.61 -3.71 11.60
N GLU A 263 5.15 -4.68 12.41
CA GLU A 263 3.81 -5.27 12.32
C GLU A 263 3.44 -5.73 10.90
N GLY A 264 4.33 -6.52 10.31
CA GLY A 264 4.24 -6.96 8.92
C GLY A 264 2.93 -7.64 8.52
N HIS A 265 2.25 -8.30 9.46
CA HIS A 265 0.95 -8.93 9.22
C HIS A 265 -0.14 -7.95 8.78
N GLU A 266 0.00 -6.68 9.06
CA GLU A 266 -0.96 -5.66 8.62
C GLU A 266 -0.90 -5.33 7.13
N TYR A 267 0.17 -5.76 6.46
CA TYR A 267 0.36 -5.55 5.02
C TYR A 267 -0.10 -6.72 4.15
N LYS A 268 -0.73 -7.74 4.73
CA LYS A 268 -1.13 -8.99 4.06
C LYS A 268 -2.19 -8.80 2.96
N ASN A 269 -3.05 -7.82 3.07
CA ASN A 269 -4.18 -7.65 2.15
C ASN A 269 -3.74 -7.13 0.77
N TYR A 270 -4.27 -7.75 -0.28
CA TYR A 270 -3.97 -7.38 -1.67
C TYR A 270 -4.38 -5.96 -2.03
N GLY A 271 -5.62 -5.60 -1.73
CA GLY A 271 -6.27 -4.37 -2.20
C GLY A 271 -6.02 -3.14 -1.31
N THR A 272 -5.37 -3.28 -0.16
CA THR A 272 -5.18 -2.15 0.73
C THR A 272 -4.11 -1.19 0.22
N ALA A 273 -4.35 0.10 0.37
CA ALA A 273 -3.40 1.16 0.04
C ALA A 273 -2.04 0.96 0.70
N GLN A 274 -2.09 0.55 1.96
CA GLN A 274 -0.95 0.26 2.80
C GLN A 274 -0.11 -0.91 2.25
N GLY A 275 -0.73 -2.05 1.93
CA GLY A 275 -0.04 -3.18 1.35
C GLY A 275 0.56 -2.87 -0.02
N GLN A 276 -0.13 -2.09 -0.85
CA GLN A 276 0.38 -1.65 -2.14
C GLN A 276 1.59 -0.71 -2.00
N ALA A 277 1.51 0.26 -1.08
CA ALA A 277 2.60 1.19 -0.82
C ALA A 277 3.85 0.46 -0.29
N MET A 278 3.68 -0.49 0.65
CA MET A 278 4.77 -1.34 1.15
C MET A 278 5.42 -2.14 0.01
N GLY A 279 4.64 -2.76 -0.87
CA GLY A 279 5.16 -3.48 -2.03
C GLY A 279 5.93 -2.60 -3.01
N VAL A 280 5.54 -1.34 -3.20
CA VAL A 280 6.28 -0.35 -3.99
C VAL A 280 7.62 -0.04 -3.34
N LEU A 281 7.64 0.24 -2.02
CA LEU A 281 8.86 0.55 -1.29
C LEU A 281 9.82 -0.65 -1.22
N ALA A 282 9.32 -1.86 -1.05
CA ALA A 282 10.13 -3.08 -1.04
C ALA A 282 10.96 -3.26 -2.32
N ARG A 283 10.46 -2.77 -3.46
CA ARG A 283 11.18 -2.79 -4.74
C ARG A 283 12.21 -1.67 -4.90
N CYS A 284 12.13 -0.63 -4.07
CA CYS A 284 13.05 0.50 -4.10
C CYS A 284 14.29 0.28 -3.21
N VAL A 285 14.27 -0.73 -2.35
CA VAL A 285 15.34 -1.03 -1.38
C VAL A 285 16.07 -2.31 -1.75
N ARG A 286 17.26 -2.51 -1.15
CA ARG A 286 18.07 -3.69 -1.43
C ARG A 286 17.63 -4.92 -0.64
N LYS A 287 17.28 -4.75 0.64
CA LYS A 287 16.86 -5.83 1.55
C LYS A 287 15.66 -5.39 2.38
N VAL A 288 14.83 -6.33 2.75
CA VAL A 288 13.67 -6.10 3.61
C VAL A 288 13.71 -7.06 4.79
N ILE A 289 13.49 -6.53 5.99
CA ILE A 289 13.21 -7.29 7.20
C ILE A 289 11.77 -6.99 7.60
N CYS A 290 10.98 -8.03 7.81
CA CYS A 290 9.61 -7.92 8.24
C CYS A 290 9.49 -8.48 9.67
N LEU A 291 9.07 -7.62 10.59
CA LEU A 291 8.88 -7.97 11.99
C LEU A 291 7.38 -8.19 12.25
N THR A 292 7.04 -9.29 12.86
CA THR A 292 5.65 -9.58 13.24
C THR A 292 5.56 -10.60 14.35
N GLY A 293 4.66 -10.37 15.30
CA GLY A 293 4.29 -11.37 16.30
C GLY A 293 3.30 -12.42 15.75
N THR A 294 2.66 -12.13 14.59
CA THR A 294 1.65 -12.99 13.98
C THR A 294 1.89 -13.06 12.48
N LEU A 295 2.57 -14.10 12.01
CA LEU A 295 2.96 -14.21 10.60
C LEU A 295 1.75 -14.29 9.65
N MET A 296 0.71 -15.03 10.05
CA MET A 296 -0.51 -15.16 9.25
C MET A 296 -1.76 -15.13 10.12
N GLY A 297 -2.86 -14.60 9.57
CA GLY A 297 -4.16 -14.51 10.23
C GLY A 297 -4.99 -15.80 10.17
N GLY A 298 -4.36 -16.92 9.80
CA GLY A 298 -4.99 -18.22 9.69
C GLY A 298 -5.16 -18.73 8.26
N TYR A 299 -5.24 -17.89 7.26
CA TYR A 299 -5.50 -18.26 5.87
C TYR A 299 -4.22 -18.21 5.01
N ALA A 300 -4.06 -19.16 4.10
CA ALA A 300 -2.88 -19.21 3.24
C ALA A 300 -2.74 -18.00 2.30
N ASP A 301 -3.83 -17.41 1.86
CA ASP A 301 -3.79 -16.21 1.02
C ASP A 301 -3.32 -14.94 1.76
N ASP A 302 -3.44 -14.88 3.07
CA ASP A 302 -2.80 -13.83 3.87
C ASP A 302 -1.28 -13.85 3.66
N LEU A 303 -0.70 -15.04 3.67
CA LEU A 303 0.74 -15.23 3.49
C LEU A 303 1.17 -15.01 2.03
N PHE A 304 0.33 -15.40 1.04
CA PHE A 304 0.63 -15.24 -0.37
C PHE A 304 1.02 -13.80 -0.73
N TYR A 305 0.22 -12.81 -0.37
CA TYR A 305 0.50 -11.42 -0.74
C TYR A 305 1.67 -10.82 0.03
N LEU A 306 1.92 -11.28 1.25
CA LEU A 306 3.10 -10.89 2.01
C LEU A 306 4.37 -11.44 1.36
N LEU A 307 4.40 -12.74 1.06
CA LEU A 307 5.52 -13.40 0.38
C LEU A 307 5.78 -12.79 -0.99
N TRP A 308 4.74 -12.50 -1.77
CA TRP A 308 4.87 -11.84 -3.06
C TRP A 308 5.58 -10.49 -2.99
N ARG A 309 5.44 -9.77 -1.89
CA ARG A 309 6.12 -8.50 -1.65
C ARG A 309 7.54 -8.66 -1.13
N LEU A 310 7.77 -9.68 -0.32
CA LEU A 310 9.06 -9.91 0.35
C LEU A 310 9.98 -10.86 -0.41
N TYR A 311 9.42 -11.92 -0.98
CA TYR A 311 10.16 -13.01 -1.64
C TYR A 311 9.50 -13.44 -2.96
N PRO A 312 9.35 -12.49 -3.92
CA PRO A 312 8.62 -12.74 -5.17
C PRO A 312 9.26 -13.84 -6.03
N GLN A 313 10.59 -14.03 -5.93
CA GLN A 313 11.29 -15.01 -6.77
C GLN A 313 10.81 -16.43 -6.50
N ALA A 314 10.70 -16.85 -5.24
CA ALA A 314 10.20 -18.18 -4.92
C ALA A 314 8.76 -18.41 -5.41
N MET A 315 7.94 -17.35 -5.39
CA MET A 315 6.57 -17.42 -5.91
C MET A 315 6.54 -17.60 -7.43
N LEU A 316 7.44 -16.93 -8.13
CA LEU A 316 7.58 -17.05 -9.59
C LEU A 316 8.15 -18.40 -10.01
N ASP A 317 9.14 -18.91 -9.29
CA ASP A 317 9.77 -20.20 -9.58
C ASP A 317 8.77 -21.36 -9.49
N ASP A 318 7.79 -21.23 -8.60
CA ASP A 318 6.72 -22.21 -8.40
C ASP A 318 5.45 -21.91 -9.26
N GLY A 319 5.55 -20.99 -10.21
CA GLY A 319 4.51 -20.69 -11.19
C GLY A 319 3.41 -19.75 -10.72
N PHE A 320 3.51 -19.17 -9.52
CA PHE A 320 2.59 -18.16 -9.05
C PHE A 320 2.96 -16.79 -9.64
N GLY A 321 2.42 -16.47 -10.80
CA GLY A 321 2.76 -15.26 -11.54
C GLY A 321 1.58 -14.31 -11.76
N TYR A 322 1.88 -13.24 -12.44
CA TYR A 322 0.83 -12.38 -12.99
C TYR A 322 0.12 -13.10 -14.13
N ASN A 323 -1.20 -12.99 -14.17
CA ASN A 323 -1.98 -13.42 -15.34
C ASN A 323 -1.76 -12.45 -16.52
N LYS A 324 -2.34 -12.74 -17.68
CA LYS A 324 -2.25 -11.89 -18.88
C LYS A 324 -2.72 -10.46 -18.63
N SER A 325 -3.70 -10.28 -17.75
CA SER A 325 -4.19 -8.94 -17.35
C SER A 325 -3.28 -8.21 -16.35
N GLY A 326 -2.13 -8.79 -15.97
CA GLY A 326 -1.21 -8.20 -15.02
C GLY A 326 -1.71 -8.19 -13.57
N THR A 327 -2.60 -9.13 -13.21
CA THR A 327 -3.11 -9.30 -11.84
C THR A 327 -2.64 -10.60 -11.22
N LEU A 328 -2.61 -10.68 -9.87
CA LEU A 328 -2.18 -11.86 -9.12
C LEU A 328 -3.32 -12.78 -8.68
N GLY A 329 -4.56 -12.47 -9.07
CA GLY A 329 -5.74 -13.20 -8.57
C GLY A 329 -5.69 -14.70 -8.84
N THR A 330 -5.28 -15.10 -10.03
CA THR A 330 -5.14 -16.51 -10.40
C THR A 330 -4.04 -17.20 -9.58
N GLY A 331 -2.87 -16.55 -9.42
CA GLY A 331 -1.77 -17.08 -8.62
C GLY A 331 -2.16 -17.28 -7.15
N ALA A 332 -2.88 -16.31 -6.57
CA ALA A 332 -3.37 -16.42 -5.20
C ALA A 332 -4.36 -17.59 -5.03
N MET A 333 -5.26 -17.80 -5.99
CA MET A 333 -6.18 -18.95 -5.96
C MET A 333 -5.44 -20.29 -6.10
N GLN A 334 -4.45 -20.37 -6.98
CA GLN A 334 -3.62 -21.56 -7.12
C GLN A 334 -2.86 -21.86 -5.82
N PHE A 335 -2.26 -20.85 -5.22
CA PHE A 335 -1.58 -20.97 -3.94
C PHE A 335 -2.52 -21.47 -2.83
N MET A 336 -3.74 -20.93 -2.79
CA MET A 336 -4.76 -21.35 -1.84
C MET A 336 -5.19 -22.81 -2.03
N ARG A 337 -5.25 -23.29 -3.29
CA ARG A 337 -5.58 -24.69 -3.59
C ARG A 337 -4.44 -25.66 -3.23
N GLN A 338 -3.19 -25.23 -3.39
CA GLN A 338 -2.02 -26.08 -3.15
C GLN A 338 -1.60 -26.10 -1.67
N HIS A 339 -1.74 -24.97 -0.97
CA HIS A 339 -1.18 -24.79 0.35
C HIS A 339 -2.21 -24.39 1.41
N GLY A 340 -3.40 -23.99 1.03
CA GLY A 340 -4.49 -23.63 1.95
C GLY A 340 -5.41 -24.80 2.27
N VAL A 341 -6.41 -24.52 3.09
CA VAL A 341 -7.51 -25.44 3.39
C VAL A 341 -8.78 -24.89 2.77
N LEU A 342 -9.44 -25.73 1.97
CA LEU A 342 -10.74 -25.43 1.38
C LEU A 342 -11.78 -26.38 1.94
N LYS A 343 -12.97 -25.90 2.24
CA LYS A 343 -14.12 -26.66 2.70
C LYS A 343 -15.26 -26.51 1.70
N ASP A 344 -15.81 -27.62 1.25
CA ASP A 344 -17.02 -27.60 0.45
C ASP A 344 -18.24 -27.64 1.38
N ILE A 345 -19.02 -26.59 1.35
CA ILE A 345 -20.27 -26.49 2.08
C ILE A 345 -21.37 -26.94 1.13
N ILE A 346 -21.90 -28.13 1.39
CA ILE A 346 -23.00 -28.71 0.64
C ILE A 346 -24.29 -28.32 1.34
N ARG A 347 -25.11 -27.52 0.69
CA ARG A 347 -26.46 -27.21 1.14
C ARG A 347 -27.44 -28.02 0.31
N THR A 348 -28.04 -29.03 0.94
CA THR A 348 -29.19 -29.74 0.38
C THR A 348 -30.43 -29.02 0.86
N ALA A 349 -31.20 -28.44 -0.04
CA ALA A 349 -32.50 -27.90 0.32
C ALA A 349 -33.45 -29.07 0.56
N GLY A 350 -33.53 -29.51 1.80
CA GLY A 350 -34.57 -30.41 2.27
C GLY A 350 -35.84 -29.60 2.46
N LYS A 351 -36.89 -29.86 1.71
CA LYS A 351 -38.22 -29.54 2.15
C LYS A 351 -38.65 -30.61 3.15
N GLU A 352 -38.80 -30.24 4.42
CA GLU A 352 -39.70 -31.00 5.29
C GLU A 352 -41.10 -30.94 4.67
N TYR A 353 -41.58 -32.07 4.20
CA TYR A 353 -42.96 -32.19 3.78
C TYR A 353 -43.76 -32.67 4.97
N ASP A 354 -44.57 -31.77 5.49
CA ASP A 354 -45.78 -32.14 6.16
C ASP A 354 -46.92 -31.95 5.12
N ASP A 355 -47.69 -33.03 4.98
CA ASP A 355 -48.93 -33.14 4.25
C ASP A 355 -48.93 -33.59 2.78
N GLY A 356 -49.64 -34.65 2.58
CA GLY A 356 -49.81 -35.55 1.46
C GLY A 356 -50.39 -34.99 0.17
N SER A 357 -49.70 -34.13 -0.55
CA SER A 357 -50.06 -33.79 -1.92
C SER A 357 -48.95 -34.14 -2.91
N PHE A 358 -49.34 -34.89 -3.96
CA PHE A 358 -48.50 -35.22 -5.11
C PHE A 358 -47.98 -33.96 -5.75
N GLN A 359 -46.67 -33.70 -5.60
CA GLN A 359 -45.99 -32.74 -6.46
C GLN A 359 -44.74 -33.39 -7.06
N SER A 360 -44.57 -33.15 -8.36
CA SER A 360 -43.46 -33.61 -9.19
C SER A 360 -42.10 -33.45 -8.49
N ALA A 361 -41.26 -34.49 -8.65
CA ALA A 361 -39.89 -34.50 -8.23
C ALA A 361 -39.10 -33.34 -8.83
N ASN A 362 -39.16 -32.16 -8.21
CA ASN A 362 -38.20 -31.10 -8.45
C ASN A 362 -36.89 -31.53 -7.82
N ALA A 363 -35.94 -31.80 -8.68
CA ALA A 363 -34.59 -32.22 -8.32
C ALA A 363 -34.10 -31.40 -7.11
N GLN A 364 -33.67 -32.10 -6.07
CA GLN A 364 -32.94 -31.51 -4.93
C GLN A 364 -31.76 -30.71 -5.49
N ARG A 365 -31.88 -29.40 -5.47
CA ARG A 365 -30.76 -28.53 -5.85
C ARG A 365 -29.74 -28.57 -4.74
N THR A 366 -28.75 -29.41 -4.92
CA THR A 366 -27.55 -29.40 -4.07
C THR A 366 -26.68 -28.22 -4.51
N GLN A 367 -26.59 -27.20 -3.68
CA GLN A 367 -25.64 -26.11 -3.89
C GLN A 367 -24.34 -26.45 -3.15
N VAL A 368 -23.26 -26.61 -3.93
CA VAL A 368 -21.90 -26.74 -3.38
C VAL A 368 -21.23 -25.38 -3.41
N ARG A 369 -20.81 -24.89 -2.27
CA ARG A 369 -20.02 -23.66 -2.15
C ARG A 369 -18.69 -23.96 -1.49
N THR A 370 -17.59 -23.80 -2.22
CA THR A 370 -16.25 -23.87 -1.68
C THR A 370 -15.94 -22.64 -0.85
N ALA A 371 -15.63 -22.81 0.42
CA ALA A 371 -15.24 -21.76 1.35
C ALA A 371 -13.80 -21.98 1.81
N LYS A 372 -13.08 -20.88 2.09
CA LYS A 372 -11.76 -20.95 2.71
C LYS A 372 -11.89 -21.35 4.17
N ALA A 373 -10.95 -22.16 4.64
CA ALA A 373 -10.81 -22.50 6.05
C ALA A 373 -9.39 -22.15 6.54
N PRO A 374 -9.23 -21.88 7.83
CA PRO A 374 -7.90 -21.68 8.41
C PRO A 374 -7.00 -22.89 8.21
N GLY A 375 -5.75 -22.63 7.86
CA GLY A 375 -4.74 -23.67 7.68
C GLY A 375 -3.73 -23.32 6.58
N PHE A 376 -2.52 -23.84 6.74
CA PHE A 376 -1.44 -23.74 5.78
C PHE A 376 -0.66 -25.05 5.76
N SER A 377 -0.34 -25.55 4.58
CA SER A 377 0.29 -26.85 4.43
C SER A 377 1.71 -26.88 5.02
N PRO A 378 2.15 -28.01 5.62
CA PRO A 378 3.54 -28.18 6.06
C PRO A 378 4.55 -27.95 4.95
N LEU A 379 4.25 -28.41 3.73
CA LEU A 379 5.09 -28.18 2.57
C LEU A 379 5.25 -26.68 2.26
N GLY A 380 4.17 -25.90 2.36
CA GLY A 380 4.23 -24.46 2.19
C GLY A 380 5.06 -23.78 3.28
N ILE A 381 4.99 -24.23 4.52
CA ILE A 381 5.84 -23.74 5.61
C ILE A 381 7.32 -23.99 5.27
N MET A 382 7.66 -25.23 4.88
CA MET A 382 9.03 -25.60 4.54
C MET A 382 9.57 -24.84 3.32
N ARG A 383 8.74 -24.60 2.31
CA ARG A 383 9.15 -23.97 1.06
C ARG A 383 9.29 -22.45 1.16
N TYR A 384 8.33 -21.78 1.82
CA TYR A 384 8.22 -20.32 1.75
C TYR A 384 8.54 -19.61 3.06
N VAL A 385 8.36 -20.27 4.20
CA VAL A 385 8.50 -19.63 5.50
C VAL A 385 9.86 -19.89 6.12
N LEU A 386 10.21 -21.16 6.32
CA LEU A 386 11.44 -21.54 7.01
C LEU A 386 12.72 -20.97 6.37
N PRO A 387 12.87 -20.90 5.02
CA PRO A 387 14.11 -20.41 4.40
C PRO A 387 14.41 -18.93 4.66
N ILE A 388 13.39 -18.14 5.02
CA ILE A 388 13.49 -16.67 5.15
C ILE A 388 13.07 -16.14 6.52
N THR A 389 12.73 -17.04 7.47
CA THR A 389 12.15 -16.64 8.76
C THR A 389 13.06 -17.08 9.91
N VAL A 390 13.28 -16.15 10.84
CA VAL A 390 13.90 -16.43 12.13
C VAL A 390 12.84 -16.31 13.20
N PHE A 391 12.67 -17.37 14.00
CA PHE A 391 11.74 -17.38 15.14
C PHE A 391 12.50 -17.08 16.41
N LEU A 392 12.07 -16.03 17.11
CA LEU A 392 12.63 -15.63 18.40
C LEU A 392 11.55 -15.80 19.48
N LYS A 393 11.88 -16.55 20.53
CA LYS A 393 11.01 -16.66 21.70
C LYS A 393 11.41 -15.59 22.73
N LEU A 394 10.45 -15.07 23.48
CA LEU A 394 10.69 -14.04 24.47
C LEU A 394 11.77 -14.47 25.49
N LYS A 395 11.80 -15.73 25.88
CA LYS A 395 12.80 -16.32 26.78
C LYS A 395 14.21 -16.36 26.22
N GLU A 396 14.40 -16.16 24.91
CA GLU A 396 15.69 -16.13 24.23
C GLU A 396 16.28 -14.72 24.15
N LEU A 397 15.50 -13.73 24.57
CA LEU A 397 15.89 -12.32 24.55
C LEU A 397 16.42 -11.82 25.91
N GLY A 398 16.48 -12.69 26.93
CA GLY A 398 17.01 -12.40 28.28
C GLY A 398 15.91 -12.02 29.26
#